data_7d76b2488b4e8131c5597961efe0fff5
#
_entry.id   7d76b2488b4e8131c5597961efe0fff5
#
_cell.length_a   1.000
_cell.length_b   1.000
_cell.length_c   1.000
_cell.angle_alpha   90.00
_cell.angle_beta   90.00
_cell.angle_gamma   90.00
#
_symmetry.space_group_name_H-M   'P 1'
#
loop_
_entity.id
_entity.type
_entity.pdbx_description
1 polymer ?
#
loop_
_entity_poly.entity_id
_entity_poly.type
_entity_poly.pdbx_seq_one_letter_code
_entity_poly.pdbx_strand_id
1 'polypeptide(L)' 'MEDFKIYYDDEEDILYLGKEGEEEEVVEISPGINAELDQHGKLIGVEVFKASNRFRDIIKLMEKKLQAA' A
#
# COMPACT_ATOMS: atom_id res chain seq x y z
N MET A 1 -5.21 8.83 8.85
CA MET A 1 -3.95 8.05 8.64
C MET A 1 -2.77 8.57 9.44
N GLU A 2 -3.03 9.46 10.39
CA GLU A 2 -1.95 10.09 11.17
C GLU A 2 -1.10 9.10 11.98
N ASP A 3 -1.67 7.94 12.32
CA ASP A 3 -0.97 6.93 13.10
C ASP A 3 -0.14 5.97 12.24
N PHE A 4 -0.29 6.03 10.93
CA PHE A 4 0.43 5.14 10.03
C PHE A 4 1.81 5.70 9.71
N LYS A 5 2.81 4.84 9.78
CA LYS A 5 4.17 5.16 9.36
C LYS A 5 4.41 4.52 8.01
N ILE A 6 5.24 5.17 7.20
CA ILE A 6 5.54 4.71 5.85
C ILE A 6 6.97 4.23 5.81
N TYR A 7 7.18 3.05 5.24
CA TYR A 7 8.50 2.49 5.02
C TYR A 7 8.56 1.89 3.61
N TYR A 8 9.59 2.23 2.87
CA TYR A 8 9.81 1.68 1.54
C TYR A 8 11.09 0.86 1.51
N ASP A 9 10.97 -0.40 1.09
CA ASP A 9 12.10 -1.29 0.90
C ASP A 9 12.48 -1.24 -0.59
N ASP A 10 13.58 -0.56 -0.91
CA ASP A 10 13.99 -0.35 -2.29
C ASP A 10 14.60 -1.60 -2.94
N GLU A 11 15.10 -2.55 -2.14
CA GLU A 11 15.62 -3.79 -2.69
C GLU A 11 14.49 -4.71 -3.17
N GLU A 12 13.43 -4.78 -2.39
CA GLU A 12 12.29 -5.63 -2.72
C GLU A 12 11.19 -4.88 -3.48
N ASP A 13 11.29 -3.57 -3.54
CA ASP A 13 10.28 -2.70 -4.14
C ASP A 13 8.92 -2.88 -3.49
N ILE A 14 8.92 -2.86 -2.15
CA ILE A 14 7.70 -3.01 -1.36
C ILE A 14 7.50 -1.75 -0.52
N LEU A 15 6.30 -1.20 -0.60
CA LEU A 15 5.91 -0.09 0.26
C LEU A 15 5.06 -0.62 1.41
N TYR A 16 5.43 -0.23 2.61
CA TYR A 16 4.72 -0.60 3.83
C TYR A 16 4.09 0.64 4.46
N LEU A 17 2.82 0.52 4.81
CA LEU A 17 2.13 1.49 5.64
C LEU A 17 1.69 0.73 6.87
N GLY A 18 2.08 1.18 8.05
CA GLY A 18 1.75 0.42 9.25
C GLY A 18 1.67 1.27 10.50
N LYS A 19 0.93 0.77 11.46
CA LYS A 19 0.85 1.34 12.79
C LYS A 19 0.98 0.22 13.82
N GLU A 20 1.16 0.60 15.08
CA GLU A 20 1.31 -0.39 16.14
C GLU A 20 0.07 -1.27 16.27
N GLY A 21 0.31 -2.55 16.54
CA GLY A 21 -0.74 -3.54 16.69
C GLY A 21 -0.19 -4.91 16.33
N GLU A 22 -0.89 -5.93 16.78
CA GLU A 22 -0.53 -7.30 16.45
C GLU A 22 -1.34 -7.78 15.26
N GLU A 23 -0.64 -8.20 14.24
CA GLU A 23 -1.27 -8.75 13.05
C GLU A 23 -1.93 -10.08 13.39
N GLU A 24 -3.19 -10.22 13.06
CA GLU A 24 -3.95 -11.44 13.26
C GLU A 24 -4.28 -12.09 11.91
N GLU A 25 -4.52 -11.26 10.91
CA GLU A 25 -4.93 -11.73 9.60
C GLU A 25 -4.35 -10.85 8.50
N VAL A 26 -3.94 -11.48 7.40
CA VAL A 26 -3.53 -10.78 6.18
C VAL A 26 -4.54 -11.10 5.10
N VAL A 27 -5.06 -10.07 4.45
CA VAL A 27 -6.05 -10.21 3.39
C VAL A 27 -5.49 -9.62 2.11
N GLU A 28 -5.48 -10.40 1.04
CA GLU A 28 -5.10 -9.89 -0.26
C GLU A 28 -6.28 -9.09 -0.84
N ILE A 29 -6.09 -7.78 -0.95
CA ILE A 29 -7.14 -6.88 -1.46
C ILE A 29 -7.20 -6.97 -2.98
N SER A 30 -6.04 -7.01 -3.61
CA SER A 30 -5.89 -7.23 -5.04
C SER A 30 -4.48 -7.78 -5.26
N PRO A 31 -4.18 -8.34 -6.43
CA PRO A 31 -2.84 -8.88 -6.66
C PRO A 31 -1.76 -7.85 -6.33
N GLY A 32 -0.89 -8.21 -5.39
CA GLY A 32 0.20 -7.35 -4.97
C GLY A 32 -0.13 -6.30 -3.92
N ILE A 33 -1.34 -6.32 -3.37
CA ILE A 33 -1.72 -5.41 -2.29
C ILE A 33 -2.36 -6.22 -1.16
N ASN A 34 -1.71 -6.23 0.00
CA ASN A 34 -2.19 -6.93 1.18
C ASN A 34 -2.56 -5.95 2.29
N ALA A 35 -3.66 -6.25 2.96
CA ALA A 35 -4.07 -5.53 4.16
C ALA A 35 -3.80 -6.41 5.37
N GLU A 36 -3.26 -5.80 6.43
CA GLU A 36 -3.01 -6.47 7.70
C GLU A 36 -4.03 -5.99 8.71
N LEU A 37 -4.70 -6.92 9.33
CA LEU A 37 -5.77 -6.64 10.27
C LEU A 37 -5.42 -7.15 11.66
N ASP A 38 -5.88 -6.45 12.70
CA ASP A 38 -5.73 -6.90 14.06
C ASP A 38 -6.85 -7.88 14.44
N GLN A 39 -6.87 -8.30 15.72
CA GLN A 39 -7.85 -9.25 16.23
C GLN A 39 -9.29 -8.73 16.16
N HIS A 40 -9.46 -7.43 16.01
CA HIS A 40 -10.78 -6.79 15.91
C HIS A 40 -11.16 -6.50 14.46
N GLY A 41 -10.37 -6.96 13.51
CA GLY A 41 -10.61 -6.70 12.09
C GLY A 41 -10.27 -5.30 11.65
N LYS A 42 -9.51 -4.55 12.45
CA LYS A 42 -9.11 -3.19 12.10
C LYS A 42 -7.83 -3.20 11.27
N LEU A 43 -7.74 -2.30 10.31
CA LEU A 43 -6.58 -2.17 9.47
C LEU A 43 -5.39 -1.59 10.25
N ILE A 44 -4.31 -2.34 10.29
CA ILE A 44 -3.07 -1.91 10.95
C ILE A 44 -1.88 -1.86 10.00
N GLY A 45 -2.04 -2.34 8.78
CA GLY A 45 -0.94 -2.32 7.83
C GLY A 45 -1.39 -2.55 6.41
N VAL A 46 -0.58 -2.07 5.48
CA VAL A 46 -0.78 -2.32 4.05
C VAL A 46 0.60 -2.59 3.44
N GLU A 47 0.66 -3.63 2.60
CA GLU A 47 1.87 -3.94 1.85
C GLU A 47 1.55 -3.80 0.37
N VAL A 48 2.37 -3.02 -0.34
CA VAL A 48 2.21 -2.83 -1.78
C VAL A 48 3.46 -3.36 -2.46
N PHE A 49 3.32 -4.50 -3.13
CA PHE A 49 4.42 -5.13 -3.87
C PHE A 49 4.57 -4.46 -5.23
N LYS A 50 5.81 -4.39 -5.73
CA LYS A 50 6.14 -3.71 -6.98
C LYS A 50 5.62 -2.26 -6.96
N ALA A 51 5.86 -1.60 -5.85
CA ALA A 51 5.30 -0.28 -5.57
C ALA A 51 5.67 0.76 -6.63
N SER A 52 6.92 0.73 -7.11
CA SER A 52 7.38 1.69 -8.12
C SER A 52 6.59 1.59 -9.41
N ASN A 53 6.24 0.38 -9.83
CA ASN A 53 5.45 0.16 -11.04
C ASN A 53 4.03 0.69 -10.87
N ARG A 54 3.46 0.47 -9.70
CA ARG A 54 2.09 0.93 -9.41
C ARG A 54 2.01 2.45 -9.40
N PHE A 55 2.98 3.09 -8.79
CA PHE A 55 3.01 4.56 -8.76
C PHE A 55 3.25 5.14 -10.15
N ARG A 56 4.09 4.49 -10.95
CA ARG A 56 4.32 4.90 -12.33
C ARG A 56 3.01 4.87 -13.14
N ASP A 57 2.24 3.79 -12.98
CA ASP A 57 0.97 3.65 -13.69
C ASP A 57 -0.02 4.72 -13.27
N ILE A 58 -0.08 5.02 -11.98
CA ILE A 58 -0.95 6.08 -11.47
C ILE A 58 -0.55 7.43 -12.04
N ILE A 59 0.75 7.73 -12.06
CA ILE A 59 1.26 8.98 -12.60
C ILE A 59 0.93 9.11 -14.09
N LYS A 60 1.10 8.04 -14.85
CA LYS A 60 0.76 8.04 -16.29
C LYS A 60 -0.72 8.31 -16.50
N LEU A 61 -1.57 7.72 -15.67
CA LEU A 61 -3.01 7.94 -15.75
C LEU A 61 -3.36 9.40 -15.46
N MET A 62 -2.73 9.98 -14.45
CA MET A 62 -2.96 11.38 -14.08
C MET A 62 -2.51 12.33 -15.19
N GLU A 63 -1.33 12.09 -15.77
CA GLU A 63 -0.82 12.89 -16.89
C GLU A 63 -1.79 12.85 -18.07
N LYS A 64 -2.29 11.67 -18.39
CA LYS A 64 -3.23 11.49 -19.49
C LYS A 64 -4.52 12.28 -19.27
N LYS A 65 -5.03 12.27 -18.03
CA LYS A 65 -6.25 13.01 -17.71
C LYS A 65 -6.04 14.53 -17.76
N LEU A 66 -4.88 14.98 -17.33
CA LEU A 66 -4.55 16.40 -17.38
C LEU A 66 -4.41 16.89 -18.82
N GLN A 67 -3.85 16.06 -19.71
CA GLN A 67 -3.74 16.40 -21.12
C GLN A 67 -5.08 16.45 -21.83
N ALA A 68 -6.03 15.64 -21.36
CA ALA A 68 -7.38 15.62 -21.94
C ALA A 68 -8.25 16.78 -21.45
N ALA A 69 -7.83 17.44 -20.39
CA ALA A 69 -8.55 18.60 -19.87
C ALA A 69 -8.13 19.87 -20.63
#